data_8cd870825f8214a67fc3f46e76a4f8ba
#
_entry.id   8cd870825f8214a67fc3f46e76a4f8ba
#
_cell.length_a   1.000
_cell.length_b   1.000
_cell.length_c   1.000
_cell.angle_alpha   90.00
_cell.angle_beta   90.00
_cell.angle_gamma   90.00
#
_symmetry.space_group_name_H-M   'P 1'
#
loop_
_entity.id
_entity.type
_entity.pdbx_description
1 polymer ?
#
loop_
_entity_poly.entity_id
_entity_poly.type
_entity_poly.pdbx_seq_one_letter_code
_entity_poly.pdbx_strand_id
1 'polypeptide(L)'
;MRKLLVAILILLALVAGPALADPLLEAAAKLSVGGYSERIKRVEAIANLGDPRAIPVLEALSGGNLHVRKSDSLLVIAAREGREYLLSDPLTGAELGKARRRDTKKVKVNNRVRSAVAEALAQ
;
A
#
# COMPACT_ATOMS: atom_id res chain seq x y z
N MET A 1 14.58 23.44 38.02
CA MET A 1 14.74 22.06 37.53
C MET A 1 13.47 21.43 37.01
N ARG A 2 12.34 21.54 37.69
CA ARG A 2 11.07 21.00 37.24
C ARG A 2 10.59 21.58 35.91
N LYS A 3 10.80 22.87 35.66
CA LYS A 3 10.40 23.53 34.39
C LYS A 3 11.22 23.05 33.19
N LEU A 4 12.47 22.69 33.38
CA LEU A 4 13.35 22.16 32.35
C LEU A 4 12.94 20.74 31.90
N LEU A 5 12.56 19.89 32.85
CA LEU A 5 12.08 18.53 32.57
C LEU A 5 10.78 18.51 31.78
N VAL A 6 9.85 19.41 32.09
CA VAL A 6 8.59 19.55 31.36
C VAL A 6 8.83 20.03 29.94
N ALA A 7 9.74 20.97 29.73
CA ALA A 7 10.09 21.47 28.41
C ALA A 7 10.74 20.38 27.52
N ILE A 8 11.59 19.53 28.09
CA ILE A 8 12.23 18.43 27.40
C ILE A 8 11.20 17.38 26.98
N LEU A 9 10.23 17.06 27.83
CA LEU A 9 9.13 16.12 27.52
C LEU A 9 8.25 16.61 26.38
N ILE A 10 7.93 17.89 26.34
CA ILE A 10 7.13 18.51 25.27
C ILE A 10 7.91 18.47 23.95
N LEU A 11 9.19 18.73 23.98
CA LEU A 11 10.06 18.69 22.80
C LEU A 11 10.14 17.27 22.20
N LEU A 12 10.24 16.25 23.04
CA LEU A 12 10.24 14.84 22.63
C LEU A 12 8.92 14.43 21.96
N ALA A 13 7.79 14.88 22.49
CA ALA A 13 6.48 14.62 21.91
C ALA A 13 6.32 15.25 20.53
N LEU A 14 6.85 16.45 20.32
CA LEU A 14 6.81 17.14 19.04
C LEU A 14 7.71 16.48 17.98
N VAL A 15 8.83 15.92 18.37
CA VAL A 15 9.76 15.24 17.44
C VAL A 15 9.21 13.87 17.01
N ALA A 16 8.48 13.18 17.87
CA ALA A 16 7.95 11.86 17.57
C ALA A 16 6.74 11.88 16.59
N GLY A 17 5.89 12.93 16.59
CA GLY A 17 4.67 13.00 15.81
C GLY A 17 4.86 13.07 14.28
N PRO A 18 5.64 14.04 13.73
CA PRO A 18 5.75 14.20 12.28
C PRO A 18 6.57 13.13 11.57
N ALA A 19 7.39 12.38 12.29
CA ALA A 19 8.30 11.39 11.71
C ALA A 19 7.61 10.09 11.26
N LEU A 20 6.31 9.91 11.57
CA LEU A 20 5.58 8.67 11.31
C LEU A 20 4.75 8.68 10.02
N ALA A 21 4.74 9.79 9.29
CA ALA A 21 4.04 9.88 8.00
C ALA A 21 4.80 9.09 6.93
N ASP A 22 4.10 8.20 6.24
CA ASP A 22 4.65 7.40 5.14
C ASP A 22 3.88 7.72 3.85
N PRO A 23 4.46 8.53 2.95
CA PRO A 23 3.80 8.91 1.70
C PRO A 23 3.43 7.72 0.82
N LEU A 24 4.26 6.68 0.80
CA LEU A 24 3.96 5.48 0.01
C LEU A 24 2.77 4.71 0.59
N LEU A 25 2.70 4.58 1.90
CA LEU A 25 1.57 3.91 2.54
C LEU A 25 0.25 4.63 2.22
N GLU A 26 0.25 5.94 2.30
CA GLU A 26 -0.93 6.75 1.98
C GLU A 26 -1.30 6.64 0.49
N ALA A 27 -0.33 6.73 -0.40
CA ALA A 27 -0.55 6.63 -1.84
C ALA A 27 -1.04 5.23 -2.24
N ALA A 28 -0.45 4.18 -1.68
CA ALA A 28 -0.83 2.80 -1.95
C ALA A 28 -2.27 2.51 -1.51
N ALA A 29 -2.67 3.01 -0.34
CA ALA A 29 -4.02 2.82 0.17
C ALA A 29 -5.11 3.36 -0.77
N LYS A 30 -4.79 4.37 -1.57
CA LYS A 30 -5.71 4.97 -2.53
C LYS A 30 -5.88 4.15 -3.82
N LEU A 31 -5.03 3.17 -4.07
CA LEU A 31 -5.08 2.36 -5.30
C LEU A 31 -6.39 1.59 -5.45
N SER A 32 -7.03 1.23 -4.34
CA SER A 32 -8.29 0.48 -4.33
C SER A 32 -9.53 1.34 -4.54
N VAL A 33 -9.40 2.66 -4.49
CA VAL A 33 -10.51 3.61 -4.53
C VAL A 33 -10.64 4.22 -5.92
N GLY A 34 -11.86 4.33 -6.42
CA GLY A 34 -12.16 4.96 -7.69
C GLY A 34 -12.07 4.02 -8.90
N GLY A 35 -12.18 4.60 -10.08
CA GLY A 35 -12.17 3.88 -11.35
C GLY A 35 -10.76 3.71 -11.93
N TYR A 36 -10.74 3.20 -13.17
CA TYR A 36 -9.47 2.93 -13.86
C TYR A 36 -8.64 4.19 -14.14
N SER A 37 -9.28 5.27 -14.56
CA SER A 37 -8.59 6.53 -14.86
C SER A 37 -7.91 7.10 -13.63
N GLU A 38 -8.59 7.06 -12.50
CA GLU A 38 -8.03 7.52 -11.22
C GLU A 38 -6.89 6.61 -10.75
N ARG A 39 -7.04 5.31 -10.97
CA ARG A 39 -5.99 4.34 -10.62
C ARG A 39 -4.71 4.57 -11.40
N ILE A 40 -4.82 4.92 -12.67
CA ILE A 40 -3.67 5.29 -13.50
C ILE A 40 -2.93 6.50 -12.89
N LYS A 41 -3.65 7.53 -12.50
CA LYS A 41 -3.06 8.72 -11.86
C LYS A 41 -2.35 8.37 -10.55
N ARG A 42 -2.91 7.43 -9.81
CA ARG A 42 -2.32 6.98 -8.54
C ARG A 42 -1.08 6.13 -8.75
N VAL A 43 -1.04 5.32 -9.79
CA VAL A 43 0.18 4.61 -10.20
C VAL A 43 1.29 5.60 -10.53
N GLU A 44 0.99 6.65 -11.29
CA GLU A 44 1.95 7.69 -11.62
C GLU A 44 2.46 8.43 -10.38
N ALA A 45 1.56 8.75 -9.44
CA ALA A 45 1.93 9.39 -8.18
C ALA A 45 2.87 8.51 -7.35
N ILE A 46 2.60 7.21 -7.31
CA ILE A 46 3.46 6.24 -6.60
C ILE A 46 4.84 6.18 -7.27
N ALA A 47 4.88 6.12 -8.59
CA ALA A 47 6.15 6.11 -9.34
C ALA A 47 6.98 7.35 -9.04
N ASN A 48 6.34 8.51 -8.94
CA ASN A 48 7.01 9.78 -8.68
C ASN A 48 7.63 9.88 -7.27
N LEU A 49 7.19 9.04 -6.34
CA LEU A 49 7.81 8.99 -5.01
C LEU A 49 9.23 8.40 -5.03
N GLY A 50 9.54 7.58 -6.04
CA GLY A 50 10.86 6.96 -6.16
C GLY A 50 11.20 5.99 -5.05
N ASP A 51 10.21 5.47 -4.34
CA ASP A 51 10.42 4.52 -3.24
C ASP A 51 10.43 3.08 -3.78
N PRO A 52 11.54 2.35 -3.58
CA PRO A 52 11.65 0.98 -4.12
C PRO A 52 10.63 -0.01 -3.53
N ARG A 53 10.05 0.28 -2.38
CA ARG A 53 8.97 -0.54 -1.81
C ARG A 53 7.71 -0.52 -2.67
N ALA A 54 7.59 0.43 -3.60
CA ALA A 54 6.48 0.50 -4.55
C ALA A 54 6.51 -0.64 -5.58
N ILE A 55 7.67 -1.22 -5.86
CA ILE A 55 7.82 -2.25 -6.89
C ILE A 55 6.92 -3.46 -6.64
N PRO A 56 6.93 -4.10 -5.48
CA PRO A 56 6.01 -5.21 -5.21
C PRO A 56 4.54 -4.83 -5.28
N VAL A 57 4.19 -3.62 -4.86
CA VAL A 57 2.81 -3.11 -4.92
C VAL A 57 2.34 -3.01 -6.36
N LEU A 58 3.15 -2.40 -7.22
CA LEU A 58 2.82 -2.21 -8.63
C LEU A 58 2.80 -3.53 -9.41
N GLU A 59 3.73 -4.42 -9.12
CA GLU A 59 3.74 -5.77 -9.72
C GLU A 59 2.49 -6.56 -9.32
N ALA A 60 2.08 -6.50 -8.05
CA ALA A 60 0.88 -7.16 -7.58
C ALA A 60 -0.38 -6.58 -8.24
N LEU A 61 -0.45 -5.27 -8.41
CA LEU A 61 -1.56 -4.62 -9.12
C LEU A 61 -1.65 -5.13 -10.56
N SER A 62 -0.55 -5.11 -11.29
CA SER A 62 -0.49 -5.56 -12.69
C SER A 62 -0.85 -7.04 -12.82
N GLY A 63 -0.39 -7.87 -11.91
CA GLY A 63 -0.64 -9.30 -11.90
C GLY A 63 -2.03 -9.72 -11.41
N GLY A 64 -2.82 -8.78 -10.91
CA GLY A 64 -4.14 -9.06 -10.36
C GLY A 64 -4.12 -9.68 -8.97
N ASN A 65 -3.02 -9.52 -8.23
CA ASN A 65 -2.83 -10.07 -6.89
C ASN A 65 -3.00 -9.04 -5.78
N LEU A 66 -3.27 -7.79 -6.14
CA LEU A 66 -3.52 -6.74 -5.16
C LEU A 66 -4.99 -6.76 -4.76
N HIS A 67 -5.25 -6.95 -3.48
CA HIS A 67 -6.60 -7.07 -2.92
C HIS A 67 -6.78 -6.12 -1.75
N VAL A 68 -8.03 -5.96 -1.34
CA VAL A 68 -8.40 -5.28 -0.10
C VAL A 68 -9.04 -6.32 0.81
N ARG A 69 -8.55 -6.43 2.03
CA ARG A 69 -9.17 -7.28 3.05
C ARG A 69 -10.43 -6.58 3.56
N LYS A 70 -11.59 -7.26 3.43
CA LYS A 70 -12.89 -6.63 3.71
C LYS A 70 -13.08 -6.26 5.18
N SER A 71 -12.48 -7.02 6.08
CA SER A 71 -12.69 -6.81 7.53
C SER A 71 -12.20 -5.44 8.02
N ASP A 72 -11.13 -4.90 7.42
CA ASP A 72 -10.50 -3.66 7.87
C ASP A 72 -10.07 -2.74 6.72
N SER A 73 -10.45 -3.08 5.49
CA SER A 73 -10.07 -2.33 4.27
C SER A 73 -8.55 -2.23 4.06
N LEU A 74 -7.79 -3.16 4.63
CA LEU A 74 -6.33 -3.17 4.48
C LEU A 74 -5.95 -3.65 3.08
N LEU A 75 -5.04 -2.92 2.43
CA LEU A 75 -4.43 -3.34 1.17
C LEU A 75 -3.47 -4.50 1.42
N VAL A 76 -3.61 -5.58 0.67
CA VAL A 76 -2.83 -6.82 0.83
C VAL A 76 -2.44 -7.38 -0.53
N ILE A 77 -1.37 -8.16 -0.56
CA ILE A 77 -1.07 -9.03 -1.70
C ILE A 77 -1.68 -10.39 -1.38
N ALA A 78 -2.50 -10.91 -2.29
CA ALA A 78 -3.19 -12.18 -2.12
C ALA A 78 -2.59 -13.20 -3.11
N ALA A 79 -1.81 -14.13 -2.58
CA ALA A 79 -1.25 -15.23 -3.34
C ALA A 79 -2.17 -16.45 -3.22
N ARG A 80 -2.52 -17.04 -4.35
CA ARG A 80 -3.41 -18.20 -4.34
C ARG A 80 -2.71 -19.43 -3.77
N GLU A 81 -3.34 -20.04 -2.78
CA GLU A 81 -2.86 -21.26 -2.15
C GLU A 81 -4.04 -22.23 -2.00
N GLY A 82 -4.19 -23.12 -2.98
CA GLY A 82 -5.35 -24.01 -3.05
C GLY A 82 -6.64 -23.22 -3.26
N ARG A 83 -7.58 -23.34 -2.33
CA ARG A 83 -8.87 -22.63 -2.36
C ARG A 83 -8.86 -21.32 -1.59
N GLU A 84 -7.77 -21.02 -0.95
CA GLU A 84 -7.62 -19.83 -0.13
C GLU A 84 -6.55 -18.90 -0.69
N TYR A 85 -6.41 -17.74 -0.07
CA TYR A 85 -5.31 -16.81 -0.33
C TYR A 85 -4.39 -16.74 0.86
N LEU A 86 -3.09 -16.75 0.61
CA LEU A 86 -2.09 -16.34 1.58
C LEU A 86 -1.91 -14.83 1.42
N LEU A 87 -2.17 -14.09 2.49
CA LEU A 87 -2.07 -12.63 2.48
C LEU A 87 -0.71 -12.18 2.98
N SER A 88 -0.19 -11.12 2.36
CA SER A 88 1.03 -10.46 2.82
C SER A 88 0.89 -8.94 2.73
N ASP A 89 1.70 -8.26 3.55
CA ASP A 89 1.77 -6.80 3.52
C ASP A 89 2.52 -6.36 2.27
N PRO A 90 1.93 -5.50 1.42
CA PRO A 90 2.56 -5.12 0.16
C PRO A 90 3.83 -4.29 0.32
N LEU A 91 4.04 -3.61 1.45
CA LEU A 91 5.20 -2.78 1.69
C LEU A 91 6.34 -3.49 2.40
N THR A 92 6.01 -4.42 3.30
CA THR A 92 7.01 -5.11 4.13
C THR A 92 7.22 -6.56 3.74
N GLY A 93 6.26 -7.18 3.04
CA GLY A 93 6.27 -8.60 2.72
C GLY A 93 5.88 -9.50 3.89
N ALA A 94 5.51 -8.94 5.04
CA ALA A 94 5.13 -9.72 6.21
C ALA A 94 3.88 -10.56 5.94
N GLU A 95 3.87 -11.80 6.39
CA GLU A 95 2.71 -12.67 6.27
C GLU A 95 1.58 -12.21 7.18
N LEU A 96 0.36 -12.17 6.64
CA LEU A 96 -0.84 -11.73 7.34
C LEU A 96 -1.85 -12.86 7.53
N GLY A 97 -1.46 -14.10 7.24
CA GLY A 97 -2.31 -15.27 7.36
C GLY A 97 -3.11 -15.59 6.13
N LYS A 98 -4.04 -16.52 6.24
CA LYS A 98 -4.87 -16.99 5.14
C LYS A 98 -6.25 -16.34 5.17
N ALA A 99 -6.86 -16.19 4.00
CA ALA A 99 -8.21 -15.68 3.86
C ALA A 99 -8.96 -16.45 2.77
N ARG A 100 -10.28 -16.52 2.92
CA ARG A 100 -11.14 -17.05 1.88
C ARG A 100 -11.29 -16.02 0.77
N ARG A 101 -11.61 -16.47 -0.43
CA ARG A 101 -11.82 -15.58 -1.57
C ARG A 101 -12.87 -14.50 -1.29
N ARG A 102 -13.94 -14.84 -0.58
CA ARG A 102 -15.02 -13.90 -0.25
C ARG A 102 -14.63 -12.85 0.79
N ASP A 103 -13.52 -13.05 1.50
CA ASP A 103 -13.07 -12.15 2.55
C ASP A 103 -12.17 -11.05 2.02
N THR A 104 -11.82 -11.11 0.73
CA THR A 104 -11.05 -10.07 0.05
C THR A 104 -11.74 -9.62 -1.23
N LYS A 105 -11.40 -8.42 -1.67
CA LYS A 105 -11.87 -7.87 -2.94
C LYS A 105 -10.67 -7.48 -3.79
N LYS A 106 -10.62 -8.00 -5.00
CA LYS A 106 -9.54 -7.68 -5.94
C LYS A 106 -9.60 -6.21 -6.37
N VAL A 107 -8.45 -5.56 -6.38
CA VAL A 107 -8.31 -4.23 -6.99
C VAL A 107 -8.36 -4.42 -8.50
N LYS A 108 -9.33 -3.78 -9.15
CA LYS A 108 -9.56 -3.96 -10.59
C LYS A 108 -8.43 -3.37 -11.42
N VAL A 109 -7.98 -4.13 -12.41
CA VAL A 109 -6.93 -3.74 -13.33
C VAL A 109 -7.39 -4.04 -14.77
N ASN A 110 -7.08 -3.13 -15.69
CA ASN A 110 -7.29 -3.30 -17.12
C ASN A 110 -5.97 -3.08 -17.87
N ASN A 111 -5.99 -3.19 -19.20
CA ASN A 111 -4.76 -3.03 -19.98
C ASN A 111 -4.13 -1.66 -19.86
N ARG A 112 -4.92 -0.62 -19.70
CA ARG A 112 -4.40 0.75 -19.52
C ARG A 112 -3.69 0.91 -18.19
N VAL A 113 -4.23 0.33 -17.13
CA VAL A 113 -3.58 0.32 -15.81
C VAL A 113 -2.28 -0.49 -15.89
N ARG A 114 -2.28 -1.64 -16.54
CA ARG A 114 -1.07 -2.45 -16.73
C ARG A 114 0.01 -1.69 -17.49
N SER A 115 -0.37 -0.93 -18.53
CA SER A 115 0.57 -0.10 -19.28
C SER A 115 1.18 0.99 -18.41
N ALA A 116 0.36 1.65 -17.59
CA ALA A 116 0.85 2.66 -16.64
C ALA A 116 1.84 2.05 -15.64
N VAL A 117 1.55 0.85 -15.15
CA VAL A 117 2.47 0.13 -14.24
C VAL A 117 3.78 -0.20 -14.96
N ALA A 118 3.71 -0.69 -16.20
CA ALA A 118 4.91 -1.01 -16.97
C ALA A 118 5.80 0.22 -17.17
N GLU A 119 5.22 1.37 -17.48
CA GLU A 119 5.95 2.64 -17.59
C GLU A 119 6.57 3.05 -16.26
N ALA A 120 5.83 2.90 -15.18
CA ALA A 120 6.31 3.22 -13.83
C ALA A 120 7.51 2.34 -13.43
N LEU A 121 7.45 1.06 -13.74
CA LEU A 121 8.51 0.11 -13.41
C LEU A 121 9.76 0.26 -14.30
N ALA A 122 9.62 0.90 -15.46
CA ALA A 122 10.73 1.15 -16.37
C ALA A 122 11.60 2.36 -15.96
N GLN A 123 11.14 3.13 -15.01
CA GLN A 123 11.86 4.33 -14.54
C GLN A 123 13.03 4.02 -13.59
#